data_fa8449f1f8791f2411d856f8d3c09e96
#
_entry.id   fa8449f1f8791f2411d856f8d3c09e96
#
_cell.length_a   1.000
_cell.length_b   1.000
_cell.length_c   1.000
_cell.angle_alpha   90.00
_cell.angle_beta   90.00
_cell.angle_gamma   90.00
#
_symmetry.space_group_name_H-M   'P 1'
#
loop_
_entity.id
_entity.type
_entity.pdbx_description
1 polymer ?
#
loop_
_entity_poly.entity_id
_entity_poly.type
_entity_poly.pdbx_seq_one_letter_code
_entity_poly.pdbx_strand_id
1 'polypeptide(L)'
;MTNHIDAAAEAVSESIGSWAPENALDLDAFLAGLPRLFEAVASSLARVAERLGSEFPVHPSVPEHLQEIAATVAGMGEFAGEAHAIHRTAHAAEMERIENPRPNERLWDVVEN
;
A
#
# COMPACT_ATOMS: atom_id res chain seq x y z
N MET A 1 -28.28 -5.15 2.35
CA MET A 1 -27.41 -5.75 1.32
C MET A 1 -26.13 -4.96 1.21
N THR A 2 -25.00 -5.63 1.34
CA THR A 2 -23.68 -4.99 1.24
C THR A 2 -23.32 -4.73 -0.21
N ASN A 3 -22.98 -3.49 -0.57
CA ASN A 3 -22.55 -3.20 -1.94
C ASN A 3 -21.04 -3.48 -2.09
N HIS A 4 -20.55 -3.41 -3.33
CA HIS A 4 -19.15 -3.69 -3.63
C HIS A 4 -18.17 -2.78 -2.90
N ILE A 5 -18.53 -1.51 -2.70
CA ILE A 5 -17.66 -0.55 -2.03
C ILE A 5 -17.56 -0.88 -0.54
N ASP A 6 -18.68 -1.23 0.10
CA ASP A 6 -18.68 -1.60 1.51
C ASP A 6 -17.83 -2.85 1.74
N ALA A 7 -17.94 -3.84 0.84
CA ALA A 7 -17.13 -5.07 0.92
C ALA A 7 -15.64 -4.77 0.78
N ALA A 8 -15.28 -3.90 -0.16
CA ALA A 8 -13.88 -3.52 -0.37
C ALA A 8 -13.33 -2.76 0.84
N ALA A 9 -14.09 -1.83 1.40
CA ALA A 9 -13.69 -1.06 2.56
C ALA A 9 -13.48 -1.98 3.77
N GLU A 10 -14.37 -2.94 3.97
CA GLU A 10 -14.26 -3.90 5.06
C GLU A 10 -13.03 -4.79 4.90
N ALA A 11 -12.75 -5.25 3.67
CA ALA A 11 -11.56 -6.05 3.38
C ALA A 11 -10.27 -5.27 3.68
N VAL A 12 -10.22 -4.00 3.32
CA VAL A 12 -9.07 -3.13 3.63
C VAL A 12 -8.90 -2.99 5.13
N SER A 13 -9.99 -2.74 5.84
CA SER A 13 -9.97 -2.59 7.30
C SER A 13 -9.45 -3.84 8.00
N GLU A 14 -9.91 -5.02 7.59
CA GLU A 14 -9.48 -6.29 8.18
C GLU A 14 -8.03 -6.64 7.81
N SER A 15 -7.67 -6.42 6.57
CA SER A 15 -6.35 -6.81 6.06
C SER A 15 -5.25 -5.86 6.52
N ILE A 16 -5.44 -4.56 6.34
CA ILE A 16 -4.43 -3.56 6.65
C ILE A 16 -4.54 -3.07 8.08
N GLY A 17 -5.76 -2.83 8.54
CA GLY A 17 -5.99 -2.25 9.87
C GLY A 17 -5.57 -3.14 11.02
N SER A 18 -5.50 -4.44 10.82
CA SER A 18 -5.09 -5.40 11.85
C SER A 18 -3.62 -5.82 11.75
N TRP A 19 -2.93 -5.36 10.71
CA TRP A 19 -1.54 -5.77 10.49
C TRP A 19 -0.59 -5.07 11.45
N ALA A 20 0.44 -5.81 11.87
CA ALA A 20 1.53 -5.26 12.67
C ALA A 20 2.84 -5.94 12.27
N PRO A 21 3.96 -5.19 12.23
CA PRO A 21 5.24 -5.78 11.83
C PRO A 21 5.89 -6.59 12.95
N GLU A 22 6.64 -7.62 12.58
CA GLU A 22 7.45 -8.39 13.51
C GLU A 22 8.87 -7.86 13.58
N ASN A 23 9.35 -7.27 12.49
CA ASN A 23 10.70 -6.70 12.42
C ASN A 23 10.76 -5.65 11.30
N ALA A 24 11.96 -5.05 11.13
CA ALA A 24 12.15 -4.00 10.14
C ALA A 24 11.97 -4.49 8.69
N LEU A 25 12.33 -5.74 8.39
CA LEU A 25 12.13 -6.29 7.05
C LEU A 25 10.66 -6.49 6.74
N ASP A 26 9.89 -6.90 7.73
CA ASP A 26 8.45 -7.09 7.58
C ASP A 26 7.76 -5.74 7.28
N LEU A 27 8.16 -4.71 8.02
CA LEU A 27 7.66 -3.35 7.76
C LEU A 27 8.09 -2.85 6.38
N ASP A 28 9.34 -3.14 5.99
CA ASP A 28 9.84 -2.75 4.68
C ASP A 28 8.99 -3.33 3.55
N ALA A 29 8.66 -4.61 3.63
CA ALA A 29 7.82 -5.29 2.64
C ALA A 29 6.41 -4.69 2.58
N PHE A 30 5.84 -4.38 3.75
CA PHE A 30 4.53 -3.75 3.81
C PHE A 30 4.54 -2.39 3.11
N LEU A 31 5.52 -1.56 3.44
CA LEU A 31 5.62 -0.21 2.84
C LEU A 31 5.90 -0.27 1.34
N ALA A 32 6.72 -1.23 0.90
CA ALA A 32 6.97 -1.43 -0.53
C ALA A 32 5.72 -1.83 -1.30
N GLY A 33 4.77 -2.47 -0.63
CA GLY A 33 3.51 -2.91 -1.23
C GLY A 33 2.43 -1.84 -1.30
N LEU A 34 2.54 -0.77 -0.51
CA LEU A 34 1.50 0.26 -0.47
C LEU A 34 1.18 0.88 -1.84
N PRO A 35 2.17 1.22 -2.69
CA PRO A 35 1.85 1.79 -4.00
C PRO A 35 0.94 0.89 -4.84
N ARG A 36 1.09 -0.43 -4.74
CA ARG A 36 0.26 -1.38 -5.49
C ARG A 36 -1.20 -1.31 -5.09
N LEU A 37 -1.46 -1.08 -3.79
CA LEU A 37 -2.83 -0.93 -3.32
C LEU A 37 -3.50 0.27 -3.99
N PHE A 38 -2.82 1.41 -3.99
CA PHE A 38 -3.35 2.61 -4.61
C PHE A 38 -3.48 2.47 -6.13
N GLU A 39 -2.52 1.81 -6.78
CA GLU A 39 -2.60 1.53 -8.21
C GLU A 39 -3.81 0.65 -8.55
N ALA A 40 -4.08 -0.36 -7.73
CA ALA A 40 -5.22 -1.25 -7.94
C ALA A 40 -6.54 -0.49 -7.81
N VAL A 41 -6.66 0.38 -6.80
CA VAL A 41 -7.84 1.21 -6.61
C VAL A 41 -8.02 2.16 -7.79
N ALA A 42 -6.94 2.87 -8.17
CA ALA A 42 -6.98 3.84 -9.27
C ALA A 42 -7.38 3.17 -10.59
N SER A 43 -6.77 2.05 -10.93
CA SER A 43 -7.08 1.36 -12.18
C SER A 43 -8.49 0.77 -12.16
N SER A 44 -8.97 0.32 -11.01
CA SER A 44 -10.35 -0.17 -10.87
C SER A 44 -11.36 0.94 -11.10
N LEU A 45 -11.13 2.11 -10.51
CA LEU A 45 -12.01 3.27 -10.68
C LEU A 45 -12.01 3.76 -12.14
N ALA A 46 -10.85 3.75 -12.79
CA ALA A 46 -10.74 4.13 -14.20
C ALA A 46 -11.54 3.18 -15.09
N ARG A 47 -11.52 1.87 -14.81
CA ARG A 47 -12.31 0.89 -15.56
C ARG A 47 -13.81 1.09 -15.37
N VAL A 48 -14.22 1.39 -14.13
CA VAL A 48 -15.64 1.68 -13.87
C VAL A 48 -16.06 2.93 -14.64
N ALA A 49 -15.23 3.98 -14.60
CA ALA A 49 -15.52 5.22 -15.32
C ALA A 49 -15.68 5.00 -16.81
N GLU A 50 -14.80 4.18 -17.40
CA GLU A 50 -14.87 3.86 -18.83
C GLU A 50 -16.17 3.12 -19.17
N ARG A 51 -16.54 2.13 -18.37
CA ARG A 51 -17.80 1.39 -18.60
C ARG A 51 -19.02 2.28 -18.44
N LEU A 52 -19.01 3.15 -17.43
CA LEU A 52 -20.15 4.07 -17.25
C LEU A 52 -20.29 5.01 -18.42
N GLY A 53 -19.18 5.48 -18.98
CA GLY A 53 -19.22 6.41 -20.10
C GLY A 53 -19.66 5.76 -21.42
N SER A 54 -19.39 4.46 -21.59
CA SER A 54 -19.66 3.76 -22.86
C SER A 54 -20.89 2.87 -22.83
N GLU A 55 -21.27 2.33 -21.68
CA GLU A 55 -22.32 1.29 -21.61
C GLU A 55 -23.60 1.71 -20.88
N PHE A 56 -23.55 2.81 -20.14
CA PHE A 56 -24.67 3.20 -19.28
C PHE A 56 -25.10 4.63 -19.58
N PRO A 57 -26.43 4.92 -19.45
CA PRO A 57 -26.95 6.26 -19.76
C PRO A 57 -26.78 7.21 -18.57
N VAL A 58 -25.54 7.42 -18.15
CA VAL A 58 -25.22 8.37 -17.07
C VAL A 58 -24.70 9.67 -17.66
N HIS A 59 -24.90 10.78 -16.95
CA HIS A 59 -24.39 12.05 -17.37
C HIS A 59 -22.85 11.99 -17.42
N PRO A 60 -22.22 12.57 -18.48
CA PRO A 60 -20.75 12.50 -18.62
C PRO A 60 -19.94 13.05 -17.45
N SER A 61 -20.52 13.96 -16.65
CA SER A 61 -19.82 14.49 -15.49
C SER A 61 -19.48 13.42 -14.45
N VAL A 62 -20.26 12.33 -14.40
CA VAL A 62 -20.02 11.24 -13.42
C VAL A 62 -18.75 10.47 -13.76
N PRO A 63 -18.62 9.86 -14.97
CA PRO A 63 -17.37 9.17 -15.30
C PRO A 63 -16.17 10.12 -15.36
N GLU A 64 -16.36 11.39 -15.77
CA GLU A 64 -15.28 12.36 -15.75
C GLU A 64 -14.74 12.59 -14.34
N HIS A 65 -15.63 12.72 -13.37
CA HIS A 65 -15.22 12.91 -11.98
C HIS A 65 -14.52 11.66 -11.41
N LEU A 66 -15.02 10.47 -11.79
CA LEU A 66 -14.38 9.22 -11.39
C LEU A 66 -12.96 9.10 -11.95
N GLN A 67 -12.72 9.60 -13.18
CA GLN A 67 -11.38 9.65 -13.75
C GLN A 67 -10.47 10.59 -12.94
N GLU A 68 -11.00 11.70 -12.47
CA GLU A 68 -10.24 12.62 -11.61
C GLU A 68 -9.88 11.96 -10.27
N ILE A 69 -10.82 11.21 -9.68
CA ILE A 69 -10.55 10.46 -8.46
C ILE A 69 -9.46 9.42 -8.71
N ALA A 70 -9.56 8.69 -9.83
CA ALA A 70 -8.56 7.68 -10.18
C ALA A 70 -7.16 8.30 -10.31
N ALA A 71 -7.06 9.46 -10.98
CA ALA A 71 -5.78 10.16 -11.13
C ALA A 71 -5.24 10.61 -9.77
N THR A 72 -6.09 11.11 -8.89
CA THR A 72 -5.69 11.54 -7.55
C THR A 72 -5.18 10.36 -6.73
N VAL A 73 -5.88 9.22 -6.78
CA VAL A 73 -5.47 8.02 -6.07
C VAL A 73 -4.15 7.48 -6.61
N ALA A 74 -3.95 7.54 -7.94
CA ALA A 74 -2.67 7.15 -8.53
C ALA A 74 -1.52 8.00 -7.99
N GLY A 75 -1.72 9.31 -7.85
CA GLY A 75 -0.74 10.21 -7.23
C GLY A 75 -0.46 9.88 -5.78
N MET A 76 -1.48 9.41 -5.05
CA MET A 76 -1.31 8.95 -3.68
C MET A 76 -0.41 7.72 -3.61
N GLY A 77 -0.47 6.86 -4.63
CA GLY A 77 0.42 5.71 -4.73
C GLY A 77 1.89 6.12 -4.80
N GLU A 78 2.19 7.15 -5.58
CA GLU A 78 3.56 7.68 -5.67
C GLU A 78 4.00 8.27 -4.33
N PHE A 79 3.12 9.01 -3.68
CA PHE A 79 3.39 9.58 -2.36
C PHE A 79 3.64 8.48 -1.33
N ALA A 80 2.85 7.40 -1.39
CA ALA A 80 3.02 6.25 -0.48
C ALA A 80 4.38 5.59 -0.65
N GLY A 81 4.94 5.61 -1.86
CA GLY A 81 6.27 5.06 -2.12
C GLY A 81 7.38 5.77 -1.35
N GLU A 82 7.17 7.03 -0.99
CA GLU A 82 8.13 7.78 -0.20
C GLU A 82 8.30 7.21 1.20
N ALA A 83 7.23 6.61 1.77
CA ALA A 83 7.31 5.98 3.09
C ALA A 83 8.31 4.82 3.08
N HIS A 84 8.35 4.04 2.00
CA HIS A 84 9.31 2.96 1.85
C HIS A 84 10.75 3.49 1.82
N ALA A 85 10.99 4.55 1.04
CA ALA A 85 12.31 5.16 0.95
C ALA A 85 12.76 5.73 2.29
N ILE A 86 11.85 6.38 3.02
CA ILE A 86 12.13 6.94 4.35
C ILE A 86 12.53 5.81 5.32
N HIS A 87 11.77 4.72 5.29
CA HIS A 87 12.04 3.57 6.16
C HIS A 87 13.41 2.97 5.86
N ARG A 88 13.73 2.76 4.58
CA ARG A 88 15.00 2.19 4.18
C ARG A 88 16.19 3.04 4.62
N THR A 89 16.07 4.34 4.51
CA THR A 89 17.12 5.26 4.97
C THR A 89 17.25 5.25 6.48
N ALA A 90 16.13 5.31 7.20
CA ALA A 90 16.13 5.39 8.66
C ALA A 90 16.61 4.10 9.34
N HIS A 91 16.33 2.95 8.74
CA HIS A 91 16.59 1.64 9.35
C HIS A 91 17.54 0.75 8.54
N ALA A 92 18.38 1.37 7.71
CA ALA A 92 19.30 0.65 6.83
C ALA A 92 20.21 -0.34 7.57
N ALA A 93 20.81 0.09 8.67
CA ALA A 93 21.72 -0.75 9.44
C ALA A 93 21.00 -1.94 10.08
N GLU A 94 19.80 -1.70 10.60
CA GLU A 94 18.99 -2.74 11.21
C GLU A 94 18.58 -3.80 10.18
N MET A 95 18.13 -3.36 9.02
CA MET A 95 17.72 -4.27 7.95
C MET A 95 18.88 -5.09 7.44
N GLU A 96 20.06 -4.47 7.32
CA GLU A 96 21.25 -5.19 6.88
C GLU A 96 21.63 -6.29 7.86
N ARG A 97 21.53 -6.05 9.15
CA ARG A 97 21.81 -7.09 10.15
C ARG A 97 20.84 -8.25 10.05
N ILE A 98 19.56 -7.99 9.74
CA ILE A 98 18.57 -9.04 9.59
C ILE A 98 18.83 -9.85 8.32
N GLU A 99 19.13 -9.16 7.20
CA GLU A 99 19.40 -9.82 5.92
C GLU A 99 20.73 -10.57 5.89
N ASN A 100 21.73 -10.02 6.59
CA ASN A 100 23.08 -10.56 6.63
C ASN A 100 23.56 -10.62 8.08
N PRO A 101 23.10 -11.60 8.89
CA PRO A 101 23.47 -11.69 10.29
C PRO A 101 24.99 -11.84 10.46
N ARG A 102 25.54 -11.15 11.44
CA ARG A 102 26.95 -11.31 11.78
C ARG A 102 27.22 -12.72 12.33
N PRO A 103 28.41 -13.27 12.10
CA PRO A 103 28.77 -14.54 12.74
C PRO A 103 28.63 -14.40 14.24
N ASN A 104 28.02 -15.38 14.88
CA ASN A 104 27.82 -15.40 16.34
C ASN A 104 26.98 -14.24 16.85
N GLU A 105 25.96 -13.83 16.12
CA GLU A 105 25.07 -12.72 16.48
C GLU A 105 24.50 -12.87 17.90
N ARG A 106 24.19 -14.10 18.29
CA ARG A 106 23.65 -14.38 19.64
C ARG A 106 24.61 -13.97 20.75
N LEU A 107 25.91 -14.12 20.53
CA LEU A 107 26.91 -13.74 21.52
C LEU A 107 27.02 -12.23 21.68
N TRP A 108 26.80 -11.50 20.58
CA TRP A 108 26.80 -10.05 20.63
C TRP A 108 25.63 -9.53 21.47
N ASP A 109 24.46 -10.13 21.32
CA ASP A 109 23.29 -9.73 22.08
C ASP A 109 23.47 -9.97 23.58
N VAL A 110 24.08 -11.10 23.94
CA VAL A 110 24.37 -11.43 25.33
C VAL A 110 25.35 -10.44 25.93
N VAL A 111 26.38 -10.04 25.19
CA VAL A 111 27.39 -9.10 25.66
C VAL A 111 26.84 -7.70 25.88
N GLU A 112 25.90 -7.29 25.06
CA GLU A 112 25.30 -5.97 25.16
C GLU A 112 24.34 -5.83 26.33
N ASN A 113 23.85 -6.92 26.85
CA ASN A 113 22.97 -6.94 28.00
C ASN A 113 23.76 -6.96 29.28
#